data_ef920019d2dbcc80c1e969f30634d798
#
_entry.id   ef920019d2dbcc80c1e969f30634d798
#
_cell.length_a   1.000
_cell.length_b   1.000
_cell.length_c   1.000
_cell.angle_alpha   90.00
_cell.angle_beta   90.00
_cell.angle_gamma   90.00
#
_symmetry.space_group_name_H-M   'P 1'
#
loop_
_entity.id
_entity.type
_entity.pdbx_description
1 polymer ?
#
loop_
_entity_poly.entity_id
_entity_poly.type
_entity_poly.pdbx_seq_one_letter_code
_entity_poly.pdbx_strand_id
1 'polypeptide(L)'
;MKRFNIFVLLILLLISAEAFTADSTIKPINVAVVVNSADVNSLEIGRYYLKLRDIPKQNLIKVKIPNSPKMLSVAQFDQLKQKIIDQLKPDIEVILLVWTAPYAVECNSITSALTLGYDANQCLNTCSVGKPSAYYDSAVSRPSALGLRLTMLMPTESIKQAKALINRGVLSNFQHSKFQQSGLQHNEASAYFLITSDLQRSTRAIFFPKTSYIPDKKLQINTLLTDSIQHKKDIMFYQTGLISVPNLDTLTFLPGALADHLTSTGGDLQGNGQMSNLSWLKAGATASYGSVSEPCNYWQKFSNSSVLLAHYLSGETAVEAYWKSVAWPSQGVFIGEPLAAPYCRYCGIR
;
A
#
# COMPACT_ATOMS: atom_id res chain seq x y z
N MET A 1 -58.46 46.26 24.30
CA MET A 1 -57.41 45.96 23.27
C MET A 1 -56.27 45.27 23.99
N LYS A 2 -56.17 43.89 23.85
CA LYS A 2 -55.15 43.08 24.47
C LYS A 2 -54.09 42.79 23.40
N ARG A 3 -52.83 43.21 23.64
CA ARG A 3 -51.68 42.91 22.78
C ARG A 3 -51.17 41.51 23.09
N PHE A 4 -51.19 40.64 22.10
CA PHE A 4 -50.60 39.31 22.14
C PHE A 4 -49.12 39.41 21.71
N ASN A 5 -48.19 39.17 22.65
CA ASN A 5 -46.77 39.00 22.35
C ASN A 5 -46.49 37.56 21.93
N ILE A 6 -46.14 37.33 20.68
CA ILE A 6 -45.66 36.06 20.18
C ILE A 6 -44.14 36.00 20.38
N PHE A 7 -43.70 35.19 21.33
CA PHE A 7 -42.28 34.83 21.48
C PHE A 7 -41.97 33.72 20.48
N VAL A 8 -41.20 34.04 19.43
CA VAL A 8 -40.64 33.06 18.48
C VAL A 8 -39.38 32.49 19.09
N LEU A 9 -39.44 31.24 19.56
CA LEU A 9 -38.28 30.51 20.06
C LEU A 9 -37.51 29.91 18.86
N LEU A 10 -36.39 30.53 18.50
CA LEU A 10 -35.46 30.06 17.47
C LEU A 10 -34.60 28.93 18.09
N ILE A 11 -34.94 27.68 17.85
CA ILE A 11 -34.10 26.52 18.19
C ILE A 11 -33.05 26.39 17.11
N LEU A 12 -31.82 26.86 17.40
CA LEU A 12 -30.62 26.54 16.62
C LEU A 12 -30.24 25.10 16.85
N LEU A 13 -30.60 24.22 15.91
CA LEU A 13 -30.03 22.89 15.81
C LEU A 13 -28.56 23.01 15.36
N LEU A 14 -27.65 22.98 16.34
CA LEU A 14 -26.22 22.73 16.08
C LEU A 14 -26.09 21.26 15.63
N ILE A 15 -26.10 21.04 14.32
CA ILE A 15 -25.63 19.78 13.74
C ILE A 15 -24.11 19.80 13.88
N SER A 16 -23.62 19.18 14.94
CA SER A 16 -22.20 18.81 15.04
C SER A 16 -21.93 17.80 13.91
N ALA A 17 -21.29 18.27 12.84
CA ALA A 17 -20.67 17.38 11.88
C ALA A 17 -19.53 16.66 12.62
N GLU A 18 -19.82 15.49 13.19
CA GLU A 18 -18.77 14.55 13.57
C GLU A 18 -18.05 14.21 12.29
N ALA A 19 -16.81 14.70 12.17
CA ALA A 19 -15.89 14.26 11.16
C ALA A 19 -15.70 12.75 11.39
N PHE A 20 -16.35 11.93 10.56
CA PHE A 20 -16.11 10.49 10.52
C PHE A 20 -14.64 10.29 10.19
N THR A 21 -13.82 10.08 11.20
CA THR A 21 -12.49 9.50 11.01
C THR A 21 -12.74 8.05 10.63
N ALA A 22 -12.63 7.74 9.36
CA ALA A 22 -12.78 6.39 8.85
C ALA A 22 -11.55 5.57 9.25
N ASP A 23 -11.57 4.97 10.44
CA ASP A 23 -10.64 3.89 10.75
C ASP A 23 -10.88 2.74 9.75
N SER A 24 -9.80 2.07 9.33
CA SER A 24 -9.90 0.91 8.44
C SER A 24 -10.91 -0.10 8.97
N THR A 25 -11.82 -0.52 8.09
CA THR A 25 -12.77 -1.60 8.37
C THR A 25 -12.18 -2.97 8.05
N ILE A 26 -11.03 -3.04 7.37
CA ILE A 26 -10.33 -4.28 7.02
C ILE A 26 -9.61 -4.82 8.26
N LYS A 27 -10.00 -6.03 8.67
CA LYS A 27 -9.46 -6.74 9.84
C LYS A 27 -8.77 -8.02 9.41
N PRO A 28 -7.97 -8.67 10.28
CA PRO A 28 -7.34 -9.95 9.98
C PRO A 28 -8.29 -11.02 9.43
N ILE A 29 -9.54 -11.06 9.89
CA ILE A 29 -10.55 -12.01 9.40
C ILE A 29 -10.88 -11.81 7.91
N ASN A 30 -10.67 -10.61 7.38
CA ASN A 30 -10.96 -10.23 6.00
C ASN A 30 -9.79 -10.49 5.03
N VAL A 31 -8.71 -11.15 5.49
CA VAL A 31 -7.52 -11.45 4.69
C VAL A 31 -7.46 -12.92 4.31
N ALA A 32 -7.38 -13.22 3.02
CA ALA A 32 -6.97 -14.54 2.52
C ALA A 32 -5.45 -14.55 2.29
N VAL A 33 -4.77 -15.55 2.85
CA VAL A 33 -3.33 -15.76 2.70
C VAL A 33 -3.10 -16.87 1.70
N VAL A 34 -2.60 -16.53 0.53
CA VAL A 34 -2.36 -17.46 -0.58
C VAL A 34 -0.89 -17.83 -0.62
N VAL A 35 -0.60 -19.12 -0.46
CA VAL A 35 0.78 -19.65 -0.45
C VAL A 35 1.03 -20.58 -1.63
N ASN A 36 2.25 -20.54 -2.18
CA ASN A 36 2.71 -21.51 -3.17
C ASN A 36 3.19 -22.77 -2.47
N SER A 37 2.45 -23.88 -2.62
CA SER A 37 2.80 -25.15 -1.99
C SER A 37 4.05 -25.82 -2.56
N ALA A 38 4.57 -25.34 -3.69
CA ALA A 38 5.83 -25.78 -4.26
C ALA A 38 7.06 -24.99 -3.71
N ASP A 39 6.84 -23.98 -2.87
CA ASP A 39 7.87 -23.12 -2.27
C ASP A 39 7.81 -23.22 -0.73
N VAL A 40 8.87 -23.75 -0.13
CA VAL A 40 8.96 -23.94 1.33
C VAL A 40 8.97 -22.61 2.09
N ASN A 41 9.57 -21.56 1.52
CA ASN A 41 9.59 -20.23 2.11
C ASN A 41 8.18 -19.63 2.14
N SER A 42 7.43 -19.78 1.05
CA SER A 42 6.03 -19.33 0.97
C SER A 42 5.16 -20.01 2.04
N LEU A 43 5.31 -21.31 2.23
CA LEU A 43 4.58 -22.06 3.26
C LEU A 43 4.95 -21.63 4.69
N GLU A 44 6.24 -21.40 4.96
CA GLU A 44 6.73 -20.97 6.27
C GLU A 44 6.22 -19.57 6.60
N ILE A 45 6.40 -18.63 5.68
CA ILE A 45 6.03 -17.23 5.87
C ILE A 45 4.51 -17.07 5.95
N GLY A 46 3.74 -17.80 5.15
CA GLY A 46 2.28 -17.79 5.24
C GLY A 46 1.78 -18.24 6.62
N ARG A 47 2.33 -19.32 7.19
CA ARG A 47 2.00 -19.78 8.56
C ARG A 47 2.41 -18.76 9.62
N TYR A 48 3.59 -18.15 9.46
CA TYR A 48 4.07 -17.12 10.36
C TYR A 48 3.15 -15.89 10.37
N TYR A 49 2.72 -15.44 9.18
CA TYR A 49 1.80 -14.32 9.03
C TYR A 49 0.43 -14.60 9.67
N LEU A 50 -0.18 -15.75 9.37
CA LEU A 50 -1.42 -16.19 9.99
C LEU A 50 -1.36 -16.09 11.53
N LYS A 51 -0.27 -16.59 12.12
CA LYS A 51 -0.09 -16.59 13.58
C LYS A 51 0.04 -15.18 14.15
N LEU A 52 0.86 -14.30 13.53
CA LEU A 52 1.13 -12.98 14.10
C LEU A 52 -0.01 -11.99 13.93
N ARG A 53 -0.81 -12.17 12.88
CA ARG A 53 -1.98 -11.32 12.59
C ARG A 53 -3.29 -11.91 13.09
N ASP A 54 -3.27 -13.05 13.79
CA ASP A 54 -4.47 -13.77 14.26
C ASP A 54 -5.48 -14.03 13.12
N ILE A 55 -4.97 -14.34 11.92
CA ILE A 55 -5.80 -14.65 10.76
C ILE A 55 -6.37 -16.08 10.92
N PRO A 56 -7.67 -16.30 10.70
CA PRO A 56 -8.28 -17.61 10.78
C PRO A 56 -7.61 -18.63 9.86
N LYS A 57 -7.30 -19.83 10.38
CA LYS A 57 -6.61 -20.89 9.63
C LYS A 57 -7.31 -21.26 8.31
N GLN A 58 -8.64 -21.14 8.27
CA GLN A 58 -9.46 -21.40 7.09
C GLN A 58 -9.32 -20.33 5.98
N ASN A 59 -8.62 -19.22 6.25
CA ASN A 59 -8.29 -18.21 5.24
C ASN A 59 -6.93 -18.50 4.55
N LEU A 60 -6.28 -19.63 4.88
CA LEU A 60 -5.09 -20.09 4.18
C LEU A 60 -5.49 -20.84 2.90
N ILE A 61 -5.12 -20.30 1.77
CA ILE A 61 -5.32 -20.88 0.44
C ILE A 61 -3.98 -21.41 -0.07
N LYS A 62 -3.96 -22.67 -0.52
CA LYS A 62 -2.77 -23.30 -1.11
C LYS A 62 -2.94 -23.45 -2.61
N VAL A 63 -2.02 -22.87 -3.35
CA VAL A 63 -1.90 -23.08 -4.81
C VAL A 63 -0.57 -23.73 -5.12
N LYS A 64 -0.41 -24.32 -6.31
CA LYS A 64 0.86 -24.89 -6.76
C LYS A 64 1.31 -24.13 -8.00
N ILE A 65 2.45 -23.42 -7.88
CA ILE A 65 3.10 -22.68 -8.95
C ILE A 65 4.49 -23.28 -9.13
N PRO A 66 4.66 -24.25 -10.07
CA PRO A 66 5.96 -24.86 -10.31
C PRO A 66 6.98 -23.83 -10.81
N ASN A 67 8.24 -24.00 -10.42
CA ASN A 67 9.38 -23.22 -10.88
C ASN A 67 9.30 -21.69 -10.63
N SER A 68 8.26 -21.21 -9.98
CA SER A 68 8.05 -19.81 -9.65
C SER A 68 8.52 -18.84 -10.77
N PRO A 69 7.92 -18.90 -11.99
CA PRO A 69 8.34 -18.07 -13.11
C PRO A 69 8.09 -16.60 -12.75
N LYS A 70 8.89 -15.67 -13.28
CA LYS A 70 8.72 -14.23 -13.06
C LYS A 70 7.33 -13.75 -13.50
N MET A 71 6.89 -14.26 -14.66
CA MET A 71 5.67 -13.86 -15.36
C MET A 71 4.86 -15.09 -15.73
N LEU A 72 3.54 -14.99 -15.65
CA LEU A 72 2.58 -15.97 -16.14
C LEU A 72 2.04 -15.53 -17.51
N SER A 73 1.73 -16.51 -18.37
CA SER A 73 0.81 -16.29 -19.49
C SER A 73 -0.61 -16.08 -18.97
N VAL A 74 -1.47 -15.48 -19.79
CA VAL A 74 -2.88 -15.28 -19.44
C VAL A 74 -3.56 -16.59 -19.07
N ALA A 75 -3.34 -17.66 -19.85
CA ALA A 75 -3.93 -18.97 -19.57
C ALA A 75 -3.47 -19.57 -18.22
N GLN A 76 -2.19 -19.42 -17.86
CA GLN A 76 -1.68 -19.85 -16.55
C GLN A 76 -2.27 -19.02 -15.42
N PHE A 77 -2.40 -17.72 -15.64
CA PHE A 77 -3.02 -16.82 -14.68
C PHE A 77 -4.50 -17.15 -14.45
N ASP A 78 -5.28 -17.39 -15.49
CA ASP A 78 -6.70 -17.73 -15.37
C ASP A 78 -6.90 -19.01 -14.55
N GLN A 79 -6.05 -20.02 -14.75
CA GLN A 79 -6.06 -21.24 -13.93
C GLN A 79 -5.71 -20.96 -12.47
N LEU A 80 -4.73 -20.10 -12.21
CA LEU A 80 -4.33 -19.71 -10.86
C LEU A 80 -5.44 -18.90 -10.17
N LYS A 81 -5.98 -17.90 -10.88
CA LYS A 81 -7.08 -17.06 -10.42
C LYS A 81 -8.29 -17.90 -10.03
N GLN A 82 -8.70 -18.83 -10.88
CA GLN A 82 -9.86 -19.69 -10.58
C GLN A 82 -9.64 -20.50 -9.31
N LYS A 83 -8.45 -21.12 -9.15
CA LYS A 83 -8.10 -21.87 -7.91
C LYS A 83 -8.12 -21.02 -6.66
N ILE A 84 -7.80 -19.73 -6.75
CA ILE A 84 -7.88 -18.80 -5.63
C ILE A 84 -9.34 -18.44 -5.34
N ILE A 85 -10.09 -18.03 -6.38
CA ILE A 85 -11.48 -17.57 -6.25
C ILE A 85 -12.40 -18.66 -5.69
N ASP A 86 -12.26 -19.92 -6.13
CA ASP A 86 -13.06 -21.05 -5.66
C ASP A 86 -12.94 -21.30 -4.15
N GLN A 87 -11.89 -20.80 -3.53
CA GLN A 87 -11.62 -20.96 -2.09
C GLN A 87 -11.85 -19.69 -1.28
N LEU A 88 -12.14 -18.54 -1.96
CA LEU A 88 -12.38 -17.29 -1.27
C LEU A 88 -13.73 -17.28 -0.56
N LYS A 89 -13.74 -16.81 0.68
CA LYS A 89 -14.97 -16.55 1.41
C LYS A 89 -15.56 -15.19 1.05
N PRO A 90 -16.87 -15.00 1.21
CA PRO A 90 -17.54 -13.74 0.87
C PRO A 90 -17.01 -12.51 1.62
N ASP A 91 -16.56 -12.70 2.86
CA ASP A 91 -16.08 -11.64 3.77
C ASP A 91 -14.60 -11.24 3.54
N ILE A 92 -13.92 -11.87 2.60
CA ILE A 92 -12.55 -11.52 2.23
C ILE A 92 -12.52 -10.21 1.45
N GLU A 93 -11.72 -9.27 1.92
CA GLU A 93 -11.48 -7.96 1.29
C GLU A 93 -10.06 -7.87 0.68
N VAL A 94 -9.11 -8.65 1.23
CA VAL A 94 -7.70 -8.63 0.83
C VAL A 94 -7.20 -10.03 0.48
N ILE A 95 -6.48 -10.15 -0.61
CA ILE A 95 -5.75 -11.35 -1.04
C ILE A 95 -4.26 -11.05 -0.88
N LEU A 96 -3.60 -11.72 0.07
CA LEU A 96 -2.16 -11.62 0.25
C LEU A 96 -1.46 -12.79 -0.44
N LEU A 97 -0.68 -12.49 -1.49
CA LEU A 97 0.14 -13.46 -2.21
C LEU A 97 1.50 -13.58 -1.50
N VAL A 98 1.78 -14.75 -0.92
CA VAL A 98 3.00 -14.96 -0.13
C VAL A 98 4.05 -15.66 -1.00
N TRP A 99 4.68 -14.93 -1.88
CA TRP A 99 5.81 -15.36 -2.75
C TRP A 99 6.48 -14.13 -3.38
N THR A 100 7.64 -14.31 -4.01
CA THR A 100 8.30 -13.22 -4.75
C THR A 100 7.93 -13.25 -6.24
N ALA A 101 7.80 -14.44 -6.82
CA ALA A 101 7.42 -14.66 -8.21
C ALA A 101 6.36 -15.78 -8.28
N PRO A 102 5.41 -15.68 -9.23
CA PRO A 102 5.25 -14.65 -10.28
C PRO A 102 4.76 -13.31 -9.73
N TYR A 103 5.26 -12.20 -10.30
CA TYR A 103 4.79 -10.85 -9.98
C TYR A 103 4.09 -10.17 -11.15
N ALA A 104 4.11 -10.78 -12.35
CA ALA A 104 3.50 -10.27 -13.56
C ALA A 104 2.61 -11.30 -14.27
N VAL A 105 1.65 -10.81 -15.04
CA VAL A 105 0.85 -11.53 -16.03
C VAL A 105 1.00 -10.74 -17.33
N GLU A 106 1.84 -11.23 -18.24
CA GLU A 106 2.27 -10.46 -19.40
C GLU A 106 2.77 -9.06 -18.93
N CYS A 107 2.21 -7.97 -19.46
CA CYS A 107 2.56 -6.61 -19.08
C CYS A 107 1.85 -6.11 -17.80
N ASN A 108 0.84 -6.81 -17.31
CA ASN A 108 0.11 -6.44 -16.09
C ASN A 108 0.84 -6.97 -14.85
N SER A 109 0.68 -6.32 -13.72
CA SER A 109 1.08 -6.92 -12.46
C SER A 109 0.10 -8.01 -12.03
N ILE A 110 0.58 -9.02 -11.30
CA ILE A 110 -0.29 -10.09 -10.78
C ILE A 110 -1.29 -9.53 -9.75
N THR A 111 -0.90 -8.53 -8.96
CA THR A 111 -1.77 -7.91 -7.97
C THR A 111 -2.93 -7.17 -8.64
N SER A 112 -2.65 -6.43 -9.70
CA SER A 112 -3.69 -5.69 -10.42
C SER A 112 -4.56 -6.62 -11.27
N ALA A 113 -3.99 -7.64 -11.90
CA ALA A 113 -4.75 -8.63 -12.66
C ALA A 113 -5.72 -9.43 -11.77
N LEU A 114 -5.35 -9.75 -10.52
CA LEU A 114 -6.26 -10.42 -9.58
C LEU A 114 -7.38 -9.49 -9.08
N THR A 115 -7.07 -8.22 -8.83
CA THR A 115 -8.05 -7.24 -8.29
C THR A 115 -9.01 -6.72 -9.35
N LEU A 116 -8.49 -6.32 -10.55
CA LEU A 116 -9.25 -5.62 -11.59
C LEU A 116 -9.57 -6.46 -12.81
N GLY A 117 -8.96 -7.65 -12.91
CA GLY A 117 -8.91 -8.46 -14.13
C GLY A 117 -7.72 -8.08 -15.02
N TYR A 118 -7.34 -9.00 -15.89
CA TYR A 118 -6.29 -8.77 -16.88
C TYR A 118 -6.70 -7.72 -17.91
N ASP A 119 -5.84 -6.76 -18.19
CA ASP A 119 -6.03 -5.70 -19.16
C ASP A 119 -5.17 -5.98 -20.40
N ALA A 120 -5.77 -6.62 -21.41
CA ALA A 120 -5.09 -6.93 -22.67
C ALA A 120 -4.70 -5.68 -23.45
N ASN A 121 -5.51 -4.61 -23.38
CA ASN A 121 -5.25 -3.36 -24.13
C ASN A 121 -3.97 -2.68 -23.64
N GLN A 122 -3.68 -2.79 -22.32
CA GLN A 122 -2.44 -2.27 -21.76
C GLN A 122 -1.22 -2.99 -22.32
N CYS A 123 -1.35 -4.27 -22.72
CA CYS A 123 -0.24 -5.04 -23.29
C CYS A 123 -0.04 -4.82 -24.80
N LEU A 124 -1.06 -4.33 -25.51
CA LEU A 124 -0.89 -3.91 -26.91
C LEU A 124 0.00 -2.65 -27.00
N ASN A 125 -0.13 -1.76 -26.05
CA ASN A 125 0.70 -0.57 -25.93
C ASN A 125 0.82 -0.19 -24.45
N THR A 126 1.95 -0.52 -23.83
CA THR A 126 2.21 -0.24 -22.41
C THR A 126 2.22 1.25 -22.09
N CYS A 127 2.46 2.11 -23.10
CA CYS A 127 2.38 3.57 -23.02
C CYS A 127 0.96 4.14 -23.25
N SER A 128 -0.06 3.30 -23.34
CA SER A 128 -1.44 3.77 -23.46
C SER A 128 -2.05 4.20 -22.12
N VAL A 129 -3.19 4.87 -22.19
CA VAL A 129 -4.06 5.15 -21.04
C VAL A 129 -4.45 3.85 -20.36
N GLY A 130 -4.27 3.75 -19.05
CA GLY A 130 -4.63 2.58 -18.26
C GLY A 130 -6.11 2.53 -17.89
N LYS A 131 -6.59 1.35 -17.49
CA LYS A 131 -7.96 1.17 -16.97
C LYS A 131 -8.08 1.88 -15.61
N PRO A 132 -9.06 2.80 -15.44
CA PRO A 132 -9.28 3.45 -14.17
C PRO A 132 -9.72 2.47 -13.07
N SER A 133 -9.21 2.67 -11.87
CA SER A 133 -9.65 1.96 -10.68
C SER A 133 -10.84 2.67 -10.04
N ALA A 134 -11.95 1.97 -9.83
CA ALA A 134 -13.09 2.51 -9.09
C ALA A 134 -12.77 2.75 -7.60
N TYR A 135 -11.65 2.21 -7.11
CA TYR A 135 -11.17 2.39 -5.74
C TYR A 135 -10.25 3.62 -5.58
N TYR A 136 -9.83 4.26 -6.71
CA TYR A 136 -8.99 5.46 -6.65
C TYR A 136 -9.69 6.59 -5.90
N ASP A 137 -9.04 7.13 -4.86
CA ASP A 137 -9.52 8.23 -3.99
C ASP A 137 -10.97 8.05 -3.51
N SER A 138 -11.38 6.80 -3.34
CA SER A 138 -12.75 6.43 -2.97
C SER A 138 -12.98 6.54 -1.47
N ALA A 139 -14.14 7.05 -1.08
CA ALA A 139 -14.62 7.03 0.30
C ALA A 139 -15.10 5.63 0.74
N VAL A 140 -15.18 4.65 -0.18
CA VAL A 140 -15.62 3.29 0.13
C VAL A 140 -14.59 2.60 1.02
N SER A 141 -15.05 2.13 2.18
CA SER A 141 -14.21 1.46 3.18
C SER A 141 -14.06 -0.05 2.93
N ARG A 142 -15.00 -0.67 2.20
CA ARG A 142 -14.96 -2.10 1.86
C ARG A 142 -14.85 -2.29 0.35
N PRO A 143 -13.69 -2.74 -0.16
CA PRO A 143 -13.49 -2.97 -1.61
C PRO A 143 -14.54 -3.88 -2.24
N SER A 144 -15.07 -4.84 -1.48
CA SER A 144 -16.13 -5.75 -1.94
C SER A 144 -17.43 -5.04 -2.35
N ALA A 145 -17.71 -3.85 -1.80
CA ALA A 145 -18.85 -3.04 -2.22
C ALA A 145 -18.72 -2.55 -3.69
N LEU A 146 -17.50 -2.52 -4.21
CA LEU A 146 -17.18 -2.23 -5.61
C LEU A 146 -16.90 -3.51 -6.42
N GLY A 147 -17.18 -4.70 -5.87
CA GLY A 147 -16.86 -5.97 -6.48
C GLY A 147 -15.35 -6.30 -6.50
N LEU A 148 -14.56 -5.59 -5.71
CA LEU A 148 -13.09 -5.75 -5.69
C LEU A 148 -12.62 -6.59 -4.49
N ARG A 149 -11.45 -7.20 -4.64
CA ARG A 149 -10.61 -7.75 -3.56
C ARG A 149 -9.22 -7.20 -3.77
N LEU A 150 -8.73 -6.39 -2.82
CA LEU A 150 -7.40 -5.78 -2.95
C LEU A 150 -6.32 -6.85 -2.86
N THR A 151 -5.37 -6.84 -3.76
CA THR A 151 -4.28 -7.81 -3.75
C THR A 151 -2.95 -7.12 -3.43
N MET A 152 -2.16 -7.73 -2.54
CA MET A 152 -0.78 -7.34 -2.24
C MET A 152 0.12 -8.56 -2.24
N LEU A 153 1.38 -8.39 -2.62
CA LEU A 153 2.37 -9.46 -2.67
C LEU A 153 3.38 -9.26 -1.53
N MET A 154 3.64 -10.32 -0.78
CA MET A 154 4.65 -10.39 0.28
C MET A 154 5.84 -11.21 -0.20
N PRO A 155 7.00 -10.60 -0.49
CA PRO A 155 8.18 -11.30 -0.99
C PRO A 155 8.75 -12.31 0.02
N THR A 156 9.19 -13.47 -0.48
CA THR A 156 9.69 -14.60 0.35
C THR A 156 11.11 -15.05 -0.01
N GLU A 157 11.86 -14.30 -0.82
CA GLU A 157 13.24 -14.66 -1.18
C GLU A 157 14.13 -14.91 0.05
N SER A 158 13.91 -14.14 1.12
CA SER A 158 14.59 -14.29 2.40
C SER A 158 13.59 -14.40 3.52
N ILE A 159 13.54 -15.55 4.18
CA ILE A 159 12.70 -15.78 5.38
C ILE A 159 12.97 -14.72 6.45
N LYS A 160 14.25 -14.36 6.68
CA LYS A 160 14.63 -13.33 7.66
C LYS A 160 14.01 -11.98 7.32
N GLN A 161 14.10 -11.55 6.06
CA GLN A 161 13.55 -10.27 5.61
C GLN A 161 12.02 -10.27 5.63
N ALA A 162 11.38 -11.36 5.20
CA ALA A 162 9.92 -11.48 5.22
C ALA A 162 9.37 -11.46 6.66
N LYS A 163 10.01 -12.16 7.61
CA LYS A 163 9.63 -12.09 9.03
C LYS A 163 9.85 -10.68 9.62
N ALA A 164 10.95 -10.01 9.27
CA ALA A 164 11.19 -8.63 9.70
C ALA A 164 10.12 -7.67 9.13
N LEU A 165 9.71 -7.85 7.88
CA LEU A 165 8.62 -7.10 7.26
C LEU A 165 7.30 -7.29 8.02
N ILE A 166 6.91 -8.52 8.30
CA ILE A 166 5.71 -8.84 9.07
C ILE A 166 5.75 -8.21 10.46
N ASN A 167 6.87 -8.36 11.17
CA ASN A 167 7.03 -7.84 12.53
C ASN A 167 6.86 -6.32 12.58
N ARG A 168 7.47 -5.56 11.65
CA ARG A 168 7.31 -4.11 11.63
C ARG A 168 5.91 -3.67 11.20
N GLY A 169 5.24 -4.45 10.33
CA GLY A 169 3.83 -4.23 10.03
C GLY A 169 2.93 -4.42 11.26
N VAL A 170 3.14 -5.48 12.04
CA VAL A 170 2.43 -5.70 13.33
C VAL A 170 2.73 -4.57 14.32
N LEU A 171 4.00 -4.18 14.45
CA LEU A 171 4.41 -3.10 15.35
C LEU A 171 3.80 -1.75 14.95
N SER A 172 3.49 -1.51 13.68
CA SER A 172 2.89 -0.27 13.21
C SER A 172 1.55 0.02 13.87
N ASN A 173 0.73 -1.00 14.11
CA ASN A 173 -0.60 -0.85 14.69
C ASN A 173 -0.59 -0.34 16.14
N PHE A 174 0.58 -0.35 16.80
CA PHE A 174 0.78 0.19 18.15
C PHE A 174 1.42 1.58 18.16
N GLN A 175 1.76 2.15 17.01
CA GLN A 175 2.45 3.44 16.95
C GLN A 175 1.57 4.58 17.47
N HIS A 176 0.27 4.57 17.16
CA HIS A 176 -0.64 5.61 17.61
C HIS A 176 -0.65 5.73 19.14
N SER A 177 -0.73 4.63 19.87
CA SER A 177 -0.69 4.62 21.34
C SER A 177 0.66 5.11 21.89
N LYS A 178 1.77 4.78 21.23
CA LYS A 178 3.11 5.26 21.60
C LYS A 178 3.29 6.76 21.36
N PHE A 179 2.77 7.30 20.26
CA PHE A 179 2.77 8.74 19.99
C PHE A 179 1.96 9.53 21.03
N GLN A 180 0.90 8.95 21.60
CA GLN A 180 0.10 9.59 22.64
C GLN A 180 0.68 9.46 24.05
N GLN A 181 1.31 8.32 24.38
CA GLN A 181 1.81 8.02 25.73
C GLN A 181 3.18 8.65 26.05
N SER A 182 4.01 8.90 25.04
CA SER A 182 5.31 9.53 25.27
C SER A 182 5.17 11.03 25.32
N GLY A 183 5.08 11.60 26.51
CA GLY A 183 5.36 13.03 26.77
C GLY A 183 6.81 13.44 26.43
N LEU A 184 7.55 12.61 25.70
CA LEU A 184 8.92 12.82 25.28
C LEU A 184 8.95 13.49 23.91
N GLN A 185 9.65 14.62 23.83
CA GLN A 185 9.78 15.55 22.69
C GLN A 185 10.44 14.97 21.42
N HIS A 186 10.68 13.65 21.29
CA HIS A 186 11.56 13.11 20.23
C HIS A 186 11.00 11.99 19.35
N ASN A 187 9.67 11.80 19.27
CA ASN A 187 9.09 10.78 18.38
C ASN A 187 8.23 11.42 17.29
N GLU A 188 8.77 12.39 16.57
CA GLU A 188 8.14 12.94 15.37
C GLU A 188 8.49 12.04 14.18
N ALA A 189 7.47 11.70 13.38
CA ALA A 189 7.66 11.04 12.10
C ALA A 189 7.93 12.07 11.01
N SER A 190 8.67 11.68 9.98
CA SER A 190 8.92 12.53 8.82
C SER A 190 8.43 11.89 7.53
N ALA A 191 7.86 12.71 6.66
CA ALA A 191 7.55 12.40 5.28
C ALA A 191 8.53 13.16 4.37
N TYR A 192 9.13 12.45 3.42
CA TYR A 192 10.05 13.03 2.44
C TYR A 192 9.51 12.83 1.03
N PHE A 193 9.31 13.94 0.32
CA PHE A 193 8.90 14.00 -1.07
C PHE A 193 9.99 14.72 -1.86
N LEU A 194 10.73 13.99 -2.71
CA LEU A 194 11.89 14.55 -3.40
C LEU A 194 11.55 14.87 -4.86
N ILE A 195 11.69 16.12 -5.22
CA ILE A 195 11.67 16.60 -6.61
C ILE A 195 13.11 16.51 -7.10
N THR A 196 13.37 15.54 -7.96
CA THR A 196 14.72 15.21 -8.41
C THR A 196 15.12 15.94 -9.68
N SER A 197 16.41 15.89 -10.03
CA SER A 197 16.93 16.36 -11.31
C SER A 197 16.42 15.56 -12.52
N ASP A 198 15.90 14.31 -12.30
CA ASP A 198 15.26 13.50 -13.34
C ASP A 198 13.82 13.98 -13.56
N LEU A 199 13.66 14.97 -14.44
CA LEU A 199 12.36 15.58 -14.73
C LEU A 199 11.34 14.59 -15.29
N GLN A 200 11.78 13.58 -16.03
CA GLN A 200 10.89 12.56 -16.59
C GLN A 200 10.29 11.67 -15.50
N ARG A 201 11.06 11.38 -14.44
CA ARG A 201 10.58 10.59 -13.30
C ARG A 201 9.94 11.44 -12.21
N SER A 202 9.94 12.77 -12.36
CA SER A 202 9.32 13.71 -11.41
C SER A 202 7.89 14.11 -11.78
N THR A 203 7.22 13.44 -12.73
CA THR A 203 5.88 13.82 -13.22
C THR A 203 4.81 13.86 -12.15
N ARG A 204 4.91 13.02 -11.10
CA ARG A 204 3.98 13.02 -9.97
C ARG A 204 4.28 14.09 -8.91
N ALA A 205 5.40 14.83 -9.03
CA ALA A 205 5.77 15.84 -8.05
C ALA A 205 4.76 16.99 -7.92
N ILE A 206 3.90 17.17 -8.91
CA ILE A 206 2.75 18.11 -8.85
C ILE A 206 1.77 17.79 -7.72
N PHE A 207 1.76 16.54 -7.21
CA PHE A 207 0.93 16.08 -6.09
C PHE A 207 1.68 16.02 -4.76
N PHE A 208 2.96 16.41 -4.71
CA PHE A 208 3.70 16.45 -3.47
C PHE A 208 3.13 17.54 -2.57
N PRO A 209 2.83 17.23 -1.30
CA PRO A 209 2.31 18.23 -0.36
C PRO A 209 3.39 19.27 -0.06
N LYS A 210 2.98 20.50 0.25
CA LYS A 210 3.93 21.54 0.69
C LYS A 210 4.57 21.15 2.02
N THR A 211 5.83 21.55 2.22
CA THR A 211 6.52 21.44 3.51
C THR A 211 5.66 22.04 4.61
N SER A 212 5.33 21.25 5.62
CA SER A 212 4.42 21.62 6.71
C SER A 212 4.52 20.63 7.86
N TYR A 213 3.89 20.95 8.99
CA TYR A 213 3.77 20.06 10.13
C TYR A 213 2.30 19.74 10.41
N ILE A 214 1.99 18.47 10.69
CA ILE A 214 0.64 17.99 11.05
C ILE A 214 0.65 17.60 12.53
N PRO A 215 0.18 18.49 13.44
CA PRO A 215 0.37 18.30 14.89
C PRO A 215 -0.31 17.06 15.46
N ASP A 216 -1.55 16.78 15.06
CA ASP A 216 -2.33 15.64 15.54
C ASP A 216 -1.77 14.27 15.08
N LYS A 217 -0.92 14.27 14.06
CA LYS A 217 -0.22 13.09 13.54
C LYS A 217 1.26 13.08 13.92
N LYS A 218 1.78 14.13 14.54
CA LYS A 218 3.21 14.34 14.84
C LYS A 218 4.08 14.05 13.60
N LEU A 219 3.65 14.58 12.45
CA LEU A 219 4.28 14.31 11.15
C LEU A 219 4.85 15.60 10.55
N GLN A 220 6.15 15.64 10.34
CA GLN A 220 6.83 16.68 9.57
C GLN A 220 6.84 16.28 8.09
N ILE A 221 6.25 17.12 7.25
CA ILE A 221 6.31 16.97 5.79
C ILE A 221 7.48 17.79 5.27
N ASN A 222 8.32 17.17 4.45
CA ASN A 222 9.50 17.76 3.81
C ASN A 222 9.43 17.53 2.29
N THR A 223 9.08 18.56 1.53
CA THR A 223 9.19 18.52 0.06
C THR A 223 10.43 19.28 -0.34
N LEU A 224 11.39 18.55 -0.94
CA LEU A 224 12.76 19.01 -1.14
C LEU A 224 13.16 18.90 -2.62
N LEU A 225 13.92 19.89 -3.11
CA LEU A 225 14.59 19.86 -4.42
C LEU A 225 15.97 19.19 -4.25
N THR A 226 16.01 17.88 -4.37
CA THR A 226 17.23 17.07 -4.22
C THR A 226 17.04 15.66 -4.75
N ASP A 227 18.10 15.02 -5.18
CA ASP A 227 18.08 13.64 -5.68
C ASP A 227 18.11 12.61 -4.54
N SER A 228 18.56 12.97 -3.34
CA SER A 228 18.63 12.05 -2.21
C SER A 228 18.63 12.74 -0.85
N ILE A 229 18.35 11.94 0.18
CA ILE A 229 18.57 12.26 1.59
C ILE A 229 19.45 11.18 2.21
N GLN A 230 20.09 11.50 3.34
CA GLN A 230 20.93 10.56 4.09
C GLN A 230 20.81 10.77 5.59
N HIS A 231 21.15 9.73 6.36
CA HIS A 231 21.19 9.74 7.83
C HIS A 231 19.89 10.19 8.50
N LYS A 232 18.72 9.93 7.84
CA LYS A 232 17.38 10.17 8.43
C LYS A 232 16.90 8.92 9.16
N LYS A 233 16.34 9.09 10.37
CA LYS A 233 16.00 7.95 11.28
C LYS A 233 14.52 7.85 11.64
N ASP A 234 13.68 8.68 11.05
CA ASP A 234 12.29 8.91 11.45
C ASP A 234 11.31 8.81 10.28
N ILE A 235 11.68 8.07 9.23
CA ILE A 235 10.96 8.09 7.95
C ILE A 235 9.67 7.28 8.05
N MET A 236 8.53 7.95 7.82
CA MET A 236 7.21 7.32 7.66
C MET A 236 6.77 7.29 6.20
N PHE A 237 7.16 8.30 5.40
CA PHE A 237 6.90 8.33 3.97
C PHE A 237 8.16 8.75 3.22
N TYR A 238 8.45 8.07 2.12
CA TYR A 238 9.49 8.51 1.19
C TYR A 238 9.04 8.26 -0.25
N GLN A 239 8.83 9.32 -0.99
CA GLN A 239 8.50 9.24 -2.42
C GLN A 239 9.43 10.12 -3.25
N THR A 240 9.89 9.57 -4.37
CA THR A 240 10.84 10.22 -5.27
C THR A 240 10.66 9.73 -6.71
N GLY A 241 11.47 10.20 -7.63
CA GLY A 241 11.52 9.73 -9.02
C GLY A 241 12.96 9.64 -9.49
N LEU A 242 13.53 8.43 -9.51
CA LEU A 242 14.89 8.14 -9.99
C LEU A 242 14.94 6.70 -10.50
N ILE A 243 15.94 6.43 -11.36
CA ILE A 243 16.21 5.05 -11.82
C ILE A 243 16.74 4.16 -10.69
N SER A 244 17.46 4.76 -9.75
CA SER A 244 17.98 4.15 -8.52
C SER A 244 18.11 5.22 -7.44
N VAL A 245 17.66 4.89 -6.23
CA VAL A 245 17.68 5.82 -5.10
C VAL A 245 18.92 5.57 -4.25
N PRO A 246 19.82 6.57 -4.14
CA PRO A 246 21.06 6.39 -3.39
C PRO A 246 20.83 6.49 -1.87
N ASN A 247 21.83 6.05 -1.09
CA ASN A 247 21.94 6.21 0.35
C ASN A 247 20.84 5.51 1.18
N LEU A 248 20.10 4.53 0.63
CA LEU A 248 19.05 3.81 1.34
C LEU A 248 19.55 3.10 2.60
N ASP A 249 20.80 2.67 2.61
CA ASP A 249 21.49 2.01 3.71
C ASP A 249 21.75 2.93 4.91
N THR A 250 21.73 4.25 4.70
CA THR A 250 21.89 5.27 5.74
C THR A 250 20.58 5.68 6.41
N LEU A 251 19.44 5.17 5.90
CA LEU A 251 18.09 5.57 6.31
C LEU A 251 17.50 4.57 7.30
N THR A 252 16.65 5.08 8.18
CA THR A 252 15.85 4.24 9.09
C THR A 252 14.36 4.58 8.92
N PHE A 253 13.58 3.54 8.64
CA PHE A 253 12.14 3.65 8.46
C PHE A 253 11.41 3.24 9.73
N LEU A 254 10.37 3.98 10.07
CA LEU A 254 9.48 3.64 11.18
C LEU A 254 8.59 2.44 10.81
N PRO A 255 8.14 1.64 11.80
CA PRO A 255 7.13 0.61 11.56
C PRO A 255 5.88 1.19 10.90
N GLY A 256 5.47 0.60 9.77
CA GLY A 256 4.38 1.11 8.95
C GLY A 256 4.79 2.07 7.83
N ALA A 257 6.08 2.40 7.69
CA ALA A 257 6.53 3.33 6.66
C ALA A 257 6.21 2.87 5.23
N LEU A 258 5.77 3.80 4.41
CA LEU A 258 5.49 3.61 2.99
C LEU A 258 6.56 4.32 2.15
N ALA A 259 7.12 3.63 1.17
CA ALA A 259 8.14 4.22 0.30
C ALA A 259 8.11 3.62 -1.10
N ASP A 260 8.20 4.49 -2.11
CA ASP A 260 8.27 4.08 -3.51
C ASP A 260 8.97 5.15 -4.37
N HIS A 261 9.39 4.76 -5.56
CA HIS A 261 9.97 5.67 -6.53
C HIS A 261 9.36 5.46 -7.91
N LEU A 262 9.15 6.56 -8.62
CA LEU A 262 8.72 6.51 -10.00
C LEU A 262 9.94 6.10 -10.85
N THR A 263 9.83 4.93 -11.47
CA THR A 263 10.74 4.43 -12.49
C THR A 263 10.03 3.38 -13.35
N SER A 264 10.56 3.07 -14.52
CA SER A 264 9.84 2.25 -15.51
C SER A 264 9.57 0.82 -15.07
N THR A 265 10.52 0.20 -14.35
CA THR A 265 10.46 -1.22 -13.99
C THR A 265 10.78 -1.49 -12.52
N GLY A 266 10.42 -0.57 -11.62
CA GLY A 266 10.59 -0.77 -10.18
C GLY A 266 9.83 -1.99 -9.63
N GLY A 267 8.78 -2.42 -10.30
CA GLY A 267 8.02 -3.62 -9.98
C GLY A 267 8.56 -4.91 -10.58
N ASP A 268 9.62 -4.87 -11.39
CA ASP A 268 10.39 -6.07 -11.77
C ASP A 268 11.22 -6.51 -10.56
N LEU A 269 10.63 -7.40 -9.75
CA LEU A 269 11.18 -7.78 -8.44
C LEU A 269 12.50 -8.57 -8.55
N GLN A 270 12.77 -9.18 -9.69
CA GLN A 270 13.99 -9.96 -9.97
C GLN A 270 14.78 -9.40 -11.16
N GLY A 271 14.47 -8.19 -11.58
CA GLY A 271 15.17 -7.48 -12.63
C GLY A 271 16.51 -6.89 -12.14
N ASN A 272 17.30 -6.46 -13.09
CA ASN A 272 18.65 -5.93 -12.85
C ASN A 272 18.93 -4.60 -13.55
N GLY A 273 17.95 -4.02 -14.24
CA GLY A 273 18.14 -2.78 -15.00
C GLY A 273 17.89 -1.51 -14.18
N GLN A 274 16.86 -1.52 -13.36
CA GLN A 274 16.47 -0.40 -12.50
C GLN A 274 16.28 -0.88 -11.06
N MET A 275 16.30 0.04 -10.09
CA MET A 275 16.12 -0.34 -8.69
C MET A 275 14.75 -0.98 -8.49
N SER A 276 14.75 -2.19 -7.95
CA SER A 276 13.51 -2.89 -7.61
C SER A 276 12.89 -2.33 -6.32
N ASN A 277 11.57 -2.35 -6.23
CA ASN A 277 10.80 -2.05 -5.01
C ASN A 277 11.23 -2.88 -3.79
N LEU A 278 11.79 -4.07 -3.99
CA LEU A 278 12.37 -4.87 -2.91
C LEU A 278 13.43 -4.11 -2.12
N SER A 279 14.13 -3.17 -2.75
CA SER A 279 15.15 -2.35 -2.09
C SER A 279 14.55 -1.49 -0.97
N TRP A 280 13.32 -0.98 -1.16
CA TRP A 280 12.61 -0.26 -0.10
C TRP A 280 12.29 -1.15 1.09
N LEU A 281 11.78 -2.36 0.83
CA LEU A 281 11.48 -3.31 1.90
C LEU A 281 12.76 -3.78 2.62
N LYS A 282 13.87 -3.94 1.90
CA LYS A 282 15.20 -4.26 2.47
C LYS A 282 15.71 -3.12 3.34
N ALA A 283 15.51 -1.87 2.93
CA ALA A 283 15.88 -0.68 3.71
C ALA A 283 15.00 -0.46 4.95
N GLY A 284 13.84 -1.10 5.04
CA GLY A 284 12.96 -1.02 6.22
C GLY A 284 11.56 -0.47 5.98
N ALA A 285 11.20 -0.07 4.77
CA ALA A 285 9.82 0.29 4.46
C ALA A 285 8.89 -0.92 4.62
N THR A 286 7.65 -0.68 5.01
CA THR A 286 6.64 -1.73 5.27
C THR A 286 5.82 -2.07 4.04
N ALA A 287 5.65 -1.13 3.12
CA ALA A 287 5.06 -1.40 1.81
C ALA A 287 5.67 -0.48 0.74
N SER A 288 5.55 -0.91 -0.51
CA SER A 288 6.05 -0.22 -1.70
C SER A 288 5.20 -0.53 -2.92
N TYR A 289 5.38 0.26 -3.97
CA TYR A 289 4.67 0.15 -5.25
C TYR A 289 5.61 0.43 -6.43
N GLY A 290 5.43 -0.25 -7.56
CA GLY A 290 6.12 0.06 -8.82
C GLY A 290 5.61 -0.76 -9.99
N SER A 291 5.89 -0.31 -11.20
CA SER A 291 5.43 -0.93 -12.44
C SER A 291 6.30 -2.11 -12.87
N VAL A 292 5.66 -3.17 -13.37
CA VAL A 292 6.32 -4.39 -13.92
C VAL A 292 6.65 -4.27 -15.39
N SER A 293 6.08 -3.28 -16.08
CA SER A 293 6.31 -2.98 -17.48
C SER A 293 6.36 -1.47 -17.68
N GLU A 294 6.91 -0.98 -18.81
CA GLU A 294 7.10 0.45 -19.09
C GLU A 294 5.79 1.25 -19.00
N PRO A 295 5.64 2.18 -18.05
CA PRO A 295 4.43 2.95 -17.83
C PRO A 295 4.37 4.28 -18.59
N CYS A 296 5.50 4.72 -19.18
CA CYS A 296 5.67 5.94 -19.99
C CYS A 296 5.31 7.24 -19.26
N ASN A 297 5.77 7.38 -18.04
CA ASN A 297 5.68 8.61 -17.22
C ASN A 297 4.25 9.16 -16.96
N TYR A 298 3.22 8.36 -17.17
CA TYR A 298 1.87 8.70 -16.73
C TYR A 298 1.80 8.68 -15.21
N TRP A 299 1.63 9.86 -14.57
CA TRP A 299 1.48 9.93 -13.11
C TRP A 299 0.34 9.05 -12.59
N GLN A 300 -0.72 8.86 -13.38
CA GLN A 300 -1.88 8.03 -13.05
C GLN A 300 -1.53 6.56 -12.78
N LYS A 301 -0.40 6.09 -13.31
CA LYS A 301 0.11 4.74 -13.13
C LYS A 301 0.99 4.58 -11.88
N PHE A 302 1.16 5.66 -11.11
CA PHE A 302 1.94 5.70 -9.88
C PHE A 302 1.08 6.20 -8.72
N SER A 303 1.55 5.97 -7.49
CA SER A 303 0.87 6.46 -6.30
C SER A 303 0.85 7.99 -6.27
N ASN A 304 -0.36 8.57 -6.19
CA ASN A 304 -0.56 10.00 -5.94
C ASN A 304 -0.24 10.28 -4.47
N SER A 305 0.75 11.13 -4.23
CA SER A 305 1.30 11.37 -2.90
C SER A 305 0.28 11.98 -1.93
N SER A 306 -0.53 12.94 -2.40
CA SER A 306 -1.55 13.57 -1.55
C SER A 306 -2.66 12.59 -1.17
N VAL A 307 -3.10 11.74 -2.11
CA VAL A 307 -4.12 10.71 -1.86
C VAL A 307 -3.57 9.64 -0.91
N LEU A 308 -2.35 9.13 -1.18
CA LEU A 308 -1.70 8.14 -0.31
C LEU A 308 -1.59 8.65 1.13
N LEU A 309 -1.11 9.88 1.29
CA LEU A 309 -0.94 10.51 2.58
C LEU A 309 -2.28 10.69 3.30
N ALA A 310 -3.31 11.23 2.62
CA ALA A 310 -4.62 11.48 3.19
C ALA A 310 -5.27 10.20 3.73
N HIS A 311 -5.31 9.15 2.92
CA HIS A 311 -5.92 7.86 3.30
C HIS A 311 -5.13 7.16 4.42
N TYR A 312 -3.80 7.15 4.36
CA TYR A 312 -3.01 6.52 5.41
C TYR A 312 -3.09 7.26 6.75
N LEU A 313 -3.09 8.60 6.73
CA LEU A 313 -3.26 9.42 7.93
C LEU A 313 -4.67 9.36 8.52
N SER A 314 -5.68 9.00 7.73
CA SER A 314 -7.04 8.76 8.23
C SER A 314 -7.15 7.45 9.04
N GLY A 315 -6.12 6.59 9.00
CA GLY A 315 -6.07 5.32 9.73
C GLY A 315 -6.37 4.09 8.87
N GLU A 316 -6.45 4.25 7.55
CA GLU A 316 -6.56 3.13 6.62
C GLU A 316 -5.27 2.30 6.60
N THR A 317 -5.38 1.05 6.20
CA THR A 317 -4.24 0.13 6.10
C THR A 317 -3.35 0.45 4.89
N ALA A 318 -2.13 -0.05 4.89
CA ALA A 318 -1.17 0.14 3.80
C ALA A 318 -1.74 -0.33 2.45
N VAL A 319 -2.49 -1.45 2.42
CA VAL A 319 -3.10 -1.93 1.19
C VAL A 319 -4.21 -1.01 0.69
N GLU A 320 -5.06 -0.49 1.58
CA GLU A 320 -6.11 0.47 1.21
C GLU A 320 -5.51 1.76 0.68
N ALA A 321 -4.60 2.38 1.43
CA ALA A 321 -3.99 3.65 1.07
C ALA A 321 -3.24 3.57 -0.28
N TYR A 322 -2.46 2.51 -0.52
CA TYR A 322 -1.79 2.33 -1.80
C TYR A 322 -2.79 2.12 -2.95
N TRP A 323 -3.79 1.25 -2.81
CA TRP A 323 -4.78 1.01 -3.86
C TRP A 323 -5.60 2.25 -4.18
N LYS A 324 -5.97 3.05 -3.17
CA LYS A 324 -6.65 4.32 -3.37
C LYS A 324 -5.76 5.40 -3.99
N SER A 325 -4.46 5.26 -3.93
CA SER A 325 -3.54 6.28 -4.47
C SER A 325 -3.19 6.11 -5.94
N VAL A 326 -3.53 4.99 -6.58
CA VAL A 326 -3.17 4.71 -7.97
C VAL A 326 -4.39 4.70 -8.88
N ALA A 327 -4.45 5.64 -9.81
CA ALA A 327 -5.60 5.79 -10.70
C ALA A 327 -5.68 4.69 -11.78
N TRP A 328 -4.53 4.29 -12.36
CA TRP A 328 -4.42 3.26 -13.41
C TRP A 328 -3.43 2.16 -13.00
N PRO A 329 -3.82 1.23 -12.15
CA PRO A 329 -2.88 0.32 -11.50
C PRO A 329 -2.50 -0.92 -12.32
N SER A 330 -3.03 -1.13 -13.55
CA SER A 330 -2.85 -2.38 -14.32
C SER A 330 -1.41 -2.92 -14.34
N GLN A 331 -0.41 -2.02 -14.50
CA GLN A 331 1.01 -2.37 -14.57
C GLN A 331 1.70 -2.40 -13.20
N GLY A 332 1.05 -1.91 -12.15
CA GLY A 332 1.66 -1.70 -10.85
C GLY A 332 1.52 -2.88 -9.89
N VAL A 333 2.63 -3.36 -9.34
CA VAL A 333 2.64 -4.37 -8.28
C VAL A 333 2.72 -3.70 -6.92
N PHE A 334 1.77 -4.06 -6.05
CA PHE A 334 1.71 -3.65 -4.65
C PHE A 334 2.43 -4.70 -3.81
N ILE A 335 3.49 -4.31 -3.10
CA ILE A 335 4.27 -5.24 -2.28
C ILE A 335 4.38 -4.77 -0.83
N GLY A 336 4.37 -5.69 0.12
CA GLY A 336 4.57 -5.36 1.52
C GLY A 336 3.66 -6.10 2.49
N GLU A 337 3.41 -5.48 3.62
CA GLU A 337 2.52 -5.97 4.67
C GLU A 337 1.19 -5.21 4.63
N PRO A 338 0.08 -5.87 4.25
CA PRO A 338 -1.17 -5.18 3.91
C PRO A 338 -1.87 -4.49 5.07
N LEU A 339 -1.77 -5.03 6.30
CA LEU A 339 -2.53 -4.56 7.46
C LEU A 339 -1.77 -3.55 8.33
N ALA A 340 -0.62 -3.05 7.88
CA ALA A 340 0.09 -1.97 8.57
C ALA A 340 -0.78 -0.70 8.59
N ALA A 341 -1.00 -0.13 9.79
CA ALA A 341 -1.88 1.02 9.99
C ALA A 341 -1.41 1.87 11.19
N PRO A 342 -0.30 2.61 11.08
CA PRO A 342 0.30 3.34 12.21
C PRO A 342 -0.56 4.48 12.74
N TYR A 343 -1.51 4.97 11.95
CA TYR A 343 -2.43 6.06 12.32
C TYR A 343 -3.82 5.57 12.71
N CYS A 344 -4.07 4.26 12.68
CA CYS A 344 -5.34 3.67 13.12
C CYS A 344 -5.44 3.73 14.65
N ARG A 345 -6.55 4.32 15.16
CA ARG A 345 -6.75 4.53 16.61
C ARG A 345 -7.05 3.23 17.37
N TYR A 346 -7.73 2.29 16.73
CA TYR A 346 -8.27 1.09 17.38
C TYR A 346 -7.63 -0.22 16.89
N CYS A 347 -6.71 -0.18 15.93
CA CYS A 347 -6.13 -1.40 15.34
C CYS A 347 -5.17 -2.18 16.27
N GLY A 348 -4.65 -1.54 17.31
CA GLY A 348 -3.73 -2.15 18.27
C GLY A 348 -4.38 -2.56 19.61
N ILE A 349 -5.68 -2.39 19.76
CA ILE A 349 -6.42 -2.75 20.97
C ILE A 349 -6.89 -4.20 20.82
N ARG A 350 -6.36 -5.08 21.67
CA ARG A 350 -6.83 -6.47 21.84
C ARG A 350 -7.89 -6.52 22.95
#